data_67033723a67f563092303744a15fdc17
#
_entry.id   67033723a67f563092303744a15fdc17
#
_cell.length_a   1.000
_cell.length_b   1.000
_cell.length_c   1.000
_cell.angle_alpha   90.00
_cell.angle_beta   90.00
_cell.angle_gamma   90.00
#
_symmetry.space_group_name_H-M   'P 1'
#
loop_
_entity.id
_entity.type
_entity.pdbx_description
1 polymer ?
#
loop_
_entity_poly.entity_id
_entity_poly.type
_entity_poly.pdbx_seq_one_letter_code
_entity_poly.pdbx_strand_id
1 'polypeptide(L)'
;MTEQTAIANYLKYSGNKSVDIKVALVDCDGVLYDSMKNHTRAWVKLMKKNNVKCSRDEFYQYEGMTGADIVKMMFRRGTGKNITDQEAWEYYKVKGRYFNELGEPAIMEGAADVLKITKAAGLKNVLVTGSNQPSILDRIDHDYDGLFEADRVTGADTRNGKPNPEPYLRGQQKAGAKPSECIVIENAPLGVQAGHASGSFTIGVTTGPIPEKDLYKA
;
A
#
# COMPACT_ATOMS: atom_id res chain seq x y z
N MET A 1 0.57 5.47 -22.33
CA MET A 1 -0.89 5.27 -22.57
C MET A 1 -1.57 6.60 -22.36
N THR A 2 -2.55 7.00 -23.19
CA THR A 2 -3.34 8.21 -22.93
C THR A 2 -4.40 7.94 -21.88
N GLU A 3 -4.87 8.98 -21.17
CA GLU A 3 -5.95 8.88 -20.19
C GLU A 3 -7.22 8.25 -20.79
N GLN A 4 -7.63 8.69 -21.97
CA GLN A 4 -8.79 8.13 -22.68
C GLN A 4 -8.63 6.64 -22.99
N THR A 5 -7.43 6.21 -23.38
CA THR A 5 -7.13 4.78 -23.60
C THR A 5 -7.22 3.99 -22.31
N ALA A 6 -6.70 4.52 -21.18
CA ALA A 6 -6.77 3.86 -19.89
C ALA A 6 -8.21 3.69 -19.41
N ILE A 7 -9.04 4.72 -19.53
CA ILE A 7 -10.47 4.68 -19.19
C ILE A 7 -11.21 3.67 -20.09
N ALA A 8 -10.96 3.68 -21.39
CA ALA A 8 -11.59 2.74 -22.32
C ALA A 8 -11.22 1.27 -22.00
N ASN A 9 -9.98 1.00 -21.68
CA ASN A 9 -9.52 -0.32 -21.27
C ASN A 9 -10.18 -0.78 -19.97
N TYR A 10 -10.26 0.11 -18.99
CA TYR A 10 -10.95 -0.18 -17.73
C TYR A 10 -12.44 -0.49 -17.95
N LEU A 11 -13.14 0.31 -18.72
CA LEU A 11 -14.56 0.08 -19.01
C LEU A 11 -14.79 -1.26 -19.73
N LYS A 12 -13.91 -1.60 -20.67
CA LYS A 12 -13.93 -2.91 -21.36
C LYS A 12 -13.70 -4.07 -20.41
N TYR A 13 -12.74 -3.93 -19.51
CA TYR A 13 -12.39 -4.94 -18.51
C TYR A 13 -13.50 -5.12 -17.46
N SER A 14 -13.96 -4.02 -16.89
CA SER A 14 -14.93 -4.03 -15.78
C SER A 14 -16.37 -4.30 -16.23
N GLY A 15 -16.66 -4.14 -17.53
CA GLY A 15 -18.02 -4.22 -18.06
C GLY A 15 -18.90 -3.02 -17.69
N ASN A 16 -18.35 -1.98 -17.09
CA ASN A 16 -19.06 -0.75 -16.73
C ASN A 16 -19.34 0.11 -17.98
N LYS A 17 -20.46 0.84 -17.96
CA LYS A 17 -20.84 1.73 -19.06
C LYS A 17 -20.19 3.10 -18.98
N SER A 18 -19.81 3.55 -17.79
CA SER A 18 -19.19 4.85 -17.51
C SER A 18 -18.33 4.78 -16.27
N VAL A 19 -17.49 5.79 -16.09
CA VAL A 19 -16.71 6.05 -14.88
C VAL A 19 -17.38 7.18 -14.13
N ASP A 20 -17.75 6.95 -12.87
CA ASP A 20 -18.36 7.96 -11.98
C ASP A 20 -17.65 7.87 -10.63
N ILE A 21 -16.42 8.41 -10.58
CA ILE A 21 -15.55 8.27 -9.42
C ILE A 21 -16.00 9.21 -8.30
N LYS A 22 -16.13 8.63 -7.09
CA LYS A 22 -16.55 9.32 -5.85
C LYS A 22 -15.54 9.15 -4.72
N VAL A 23 -14.66 8.15 -4.82
CA VAL A 23 -13.73 7.77 -3.76
C VAL A 23 -12.33 7.55 -4.33
N ALA A 24 -11.32 8.12 -3.68
CA ALA A 24 -9.93 7.77 -3.88
C ALA A 24 -9.45 6.91 -2.70
N LEU A 25 -9.08 5.67 -2.99
CA LEU A 25 -8.47 4.72 -2.07
C LEU A 25 -6.95 4.84 -2.21
N VAL A 26 -6.29 5.41 -1.20
CA VAL A 26 -4.90 5.87 -1.31
C VAL A 26 -4.00 5.03 -0.41
N ASP A 27 -2.97 4.42 -1.01
CA ASP A 27 -1.92 3.75 -0.24
C ASP A 27 -1.04 4.76 0.50
N CYS A 28 -0.22 4.28 1.42
CA CYS A 28 0.63 5.10 2.28
C CYS A 28 2.10 5.09 1.85
N ASP A 29 2.71 3.89 1.91
CA ASP A 29 4.14 3.72 1.74
C ASP A 29 4.53 3.87 0.27
N GLY A 30 5.38 4.85 -0.05
CA GLY A 30 5.73 5.18 -1.44
C GLY A 30 4.69 6.04 -2.18
N VAL A 31 3.52 6.30 -1.60
CA VAL A 31 2.49 7.20 -2.13
C VAL A 31 2.40 8.50 -1.34
N LEU A 32 2.24 8.42 -0.02
CA LEU A 32 2.20 9.57 0.88
C LEU A 32 3.57 9.92 1.45
N TYR A 33 4.41 8.91 1.68
CA TYR A 33 5.76 9.08 2.23
C TYR A 33 6.79 8.28 1.43
N ASP A 34 8.01 8.84 1.29
CA ASP A 34 9.19 8.11 0.79
C ASP A 34 9.75 7.18 1.87
N SER A 35 8.88 6.29 2.38
CA SER A 35 9.13 5.41 3.51
C SER A 35 9.83 4.11 3.12
N MET A 36 9.74 3.67 1.87
CA MET A 36 10.25 2.37 1.43
C MET A 36 11.76 2.23 1.57
N LYS A 37 12.51 3.32 1.48
CA LYS A 37 13.96 3.31 1.78
C LYS A 37 14.25 2.85 3.20
N ASN A 38 13.44 3.31 4.17
CA ASN A 38 13.55 2.93 5.59
C ASN A 38 13.01 1.52 5.82
N HIS A 39 11.88 1.18 5.20
CA HIS A 39 11.30 -0.16 5.29
C HIS A 39 12.29 -1.24 4.84
N THR A 40 12.87 -1.09 3.66
CA THR A 40 13.84 -2.08 3.12
C THR A 40 15.10 -2.20 3.97
N ARG A 41 15.60 -1.10 4.54
CA ARG A 41 16.75 -1.12 5.47
C ARG A 41 16.41 -1.85 6.77
N ALA A 42 15.24 -1.58 7.34
CA ALA A 42 14.78 -2.23 8.57
C ALA A 42 14.56 -3.75 8.37
N TRP A 43 14.00 -4.14 7.23
CA TRP A 43 13.85 -5.55 6.85
C TRP A 43 15.19 -6.25 6.72
N VAL A 44 16.13 -5.68 5.98
CA VAL A 44 17.48 -6.26 5.83
C VAL A 44 18.17 -6.39 7.18
N LYS A 45 18.06 -5.38 8.08
CA LYS A 45 18.61 -5.43 9.43
C LYS A 45 18.02 -6.58 10.25
N LEU A 46 16.69 -6.77 10.19
CA LEU A 46 16.01 -7.87 10.86
C LEU A 46 16.49 -9.23 10.33
N MET A 47 16.47 -9.42 9.01
CA MET A 47 16.82 -10.69 8.37
C MET A 47 18.29 -11.05 8.63
N LYS A 48 19.20 -10.09 8.51
CA LYS A 48 20.63 -10.29 8.79
C LYS A 48 20.87 -10.75 10.23
N LYS A 49 20.18 -10.18 11.21
CA LYS A 49 20.31 -10.59 12.63
C LYS A 49 19.78 -12.00 12.90
N ASN A 50 18.95 -12.53 12.02
CA ASN A 50 18.39 -13.88 12.12
C ASN A 50 19.00 -14.87 11.10
N ASN A 51 20.17 -14.52 10.54
CA ASN A 51 20.90 -15.34 9.56
C ASN A 51 20.07 -15.68 8.29
N VAL A 52 19.08 -14.86 7.94
CA VAL A 52 18.30 -14.98 6.70
C VAL A 52 18.94 -14.12 5.62
N LYS A 53 19.39 -14.74 4.54
CA LYS A 53 19.94 -14.03 3.38
C LYS A 53 18.83 -13.28 2.63
N CYS A 54 19.09 -12.02 2.32
CA CYS A 54 18.15 -11.16 1.58
C CYS A 54 18.88 -9.99 0.90
N SER A 55 18.22 -9.37 -0.07
CA SER A 55 18.62 -8.08 -0.66
C SER A 55 17.61 -6.99 -0.28
N ARG A 56 17.96 -5.73 -0.53
CA ARG A 56 17.00 -4.63 -0.40
C ARG A 56 15.94 -4.65 -1.49
N ASP A 57 16.35 -5.03 -2.70
CA ASP A 57 15.50 -4.93 -3.89
C ASP A 57 14.29 -5.88 -3.81
N GLU A 58 14.47 -7.05 -3.19
CA GLU A 58 13.35 -7.97 -3.00
C GLU A 58 12.26 -7.40 -2.09
N PHE A 59 12.59 -6.55 -1.11
CA PHE A 59 11.59 -5.95 -0.22
C PHE A 59 10.76 -4.86 -0.89
N TYR A 60 11.22 -4.26 -1.97
CA TYR A 60 10.38 -3.41 -2.81
C TYR A 60 9.31 -4.23 -3.55
N GLN A 61 9.61 -5.49 -3.89
CA GLN A 61 8.63 -6.39 -4.53
C GLN A 61 7.59 -6.94 -3.55
N TYR A 62 7.89 -6.93 -2.25
CA TYR A 62 6.98 -7.40 -1.19
C TYR A 62 6.15 -6.27 -0.58
N GLU A 63 6.28 -5.07 -1.10
CA GLU A 63 5.50 -3.91 -0.67
C GLU A 63 4.00 -4.20 -0.81
N GLY A 64 3.25 -3.88 0.25
CA GLY A 64 1.82 -4.18 0.34
C GLY A 64 1.46 -5.50 1.03
N MET A 65 2.38 -6.45 1.16
CA MET A 65 2.17 -7.64 2.00
C MET A 65 2.07 -7.26 3.47
N THR A 66 1.37 -8.08 4.27
CA THR A 66 1.40 -7.91 5.72
C THR A 66 2.81 -8.19 6.26
N GLY A 67 3.22 -7.46 7.29
CA GLY A 67 4.54 -7.65 7.89
C GLY A 67 4.74 -9.08 8.44
N ALA A 68 3.69 -9.70 8.97
CA ALA A 68 3.74 -11.08 9.45
C ALA A 68 3.98 -12.09 8.31
N ASP A 69 3.34 -11.89 7.15
CA ASP A 69 3.53 -12.77 5.98
C ASP A 69 4.94 -12.65 5.43
N ILE A 70 5.51 -11.44 5.35
CA ILE A 70 6.91 -11.24 4.96
C ILE A 70 7.83 -12.00 5.90
N VAL A 71 7.64 -11.88 7.22
CA VAL A 71 8.48 -12.59 8.20
C VAL A 71 8.38 -14.10 8.01
N LYS A 72 7.17 -14.67 7.95
CA LYS A 72 6.96 -16.11 7.75
C LYS A 72 7.63 -16.62 6.48
N MET A 73 7.41 -15.93 5.36
CA MET A 73 7.97 -16.27 4.05
C MET A 73 9.50 -16.27 4.10
N MET A 74 10.10 -15.22 4.66
CA MET A 74 11.54 -15.05 4.73
C MET A 74 12.20 -16.10 5.64
N PHE A 75 11.61 -16.39 6.80
CA PHE A 75 12.13 -17.41 7.71
C PHE A 75 12.02 -18.80 7.10
N ARG A 76 10.89 -19.16 6.51
CA ARG A 76 10.73 -20.43 5.80
C ARG A 76 11.76 -20.60 4.70
N ARG A 77 11.97 -19.58 3.87
CA ARG A 77 12.95 -19.59 2.77
C ARG A 77 14.38 -19.69 3.29
N GLY A 78 14.73 -18.89 4.30
CA GLY A 78 16.12 -18.72 4.74
C GLY A 78 16.61 -19.76 5.76
N THR A 79 15.70 -20.31 6.56
CA THR A 79 16.03 -21.23 7.66
C THR A 79 15.30 -22.57 7.61
N GLY A 80 14.31 -22.74 6.71
CA GLY A 80 13.42 -23.90 6.66
C GLY A 80 12.39 -23.93 7.80
N LYS A 81 12.39 -22.96 8.72
CA LYS A 81 11.48 -22.94 9.86
C LYS A 81 10.12 -22.35 9.48
N ASN A 82 9.06 -23.03 9.89
CA ASN A 82 7.72 -22.47 9.93
C ASN A 82 7.54 -21.81 11.30
N ILE A 83 7.39 -20.50 11.33
CA ILE A 83 7.12 -19.74 12.55
C ILE A 83 5.62 -19.48 12.69
N THR A 84 5.15 -19.37 13.92
CA THR A 84 3.75 -19.09 14.24
C THR A 84 3.40 -17.62 13.94
N ASP A 85 2.11 -17.31 13.91
CA ASP A 85 1.62 -15.93 13.76
C ASP A 85 2.12 -15.03 14.88
N GLN A 86 2.15 -15.54 16.10
CA GLN A 86 2.64 -14.81 17.26
C GLN A 86 4.14 -14.49 17.14
N GLU A 87 4.97 -15.45 16.75
CA GLU A 87 6.40 -15.23 16.52
C GLU A 87 6.63 -14.23 15.39
N ALA A 88 5.89 -14.35 14.27
CA ALA A 88 5.97 -13.43 13.16
C ALA A 88 5.64 -11.99 13.58
N TRP A 89 4.64 -11.83 14.43
CA TRP A 89 4.25 -10.54 14.99
C TRP A 89 5.36 -9.94 15.90
N GLU A 90 6.01 -10.75 16.74
CA GLU A 90 7.12 -10.27 17.56
C GLU A 90 8.32 -9.81 16.71
N TYR A 91 8.65 -10.54 15.64
CA TYR A 91 9.68 -10.10 14.68
C TYR A 91 9.27 -8.81 13.96
N TYR A 92 8.00 -8.68 13.60
CA TYR A 92 7.50 -7.46 12.96
C TYR A 92 7.60 -6.23 13.88
N LYS A 93 7.33 -6.38 15.19
CA LYS A 93 7.58 -5.32 16.18
C LYS A 93 9.07 -4.92 16.23
N VAL A 94 9.97 -5.91 16.16
CA VAL A 94 11.42 -5.62 16.09
C VAL A 94 11.77 -4.83 14.84
N LYS A 95 11.20 -5.20 13.69
CA LYS A 95 11.35 -4.45 12.43
C LYS A 95 10.85 -3.02 12.57
N GLY A 96 9.73 -2.82 13.26
CA GLY A 96 9.18 -1.48 13.54
C GLY A 96 10.17 -0.61 14.32
N ARG A 97 10.82 -1.17 15.36
CA ARG A 97 11.88 -0.44 16.09
C ARG A 97 13.04 -0.04 15.17
N TYR A 98 13.50 -0.95 14.30
CA TYR A 98 14.56 -0.62 13.34
C TYR A 98 14.15 0.43 12.32
N PHE A 99 12.88 0.48 11.94
CA PHE A 99 12.35 1.52 11.09
C PHE A 99 12.38 2.88 11.78
N ASN A 100 11.92 2.95 13.03
CA ASN A 100 11.89 4.19 13.81
C ASN A 100 13.31 4.74 14.10
N GLU A 101 14.32 3.88 14.26
CA GLU A 101 15.73 4.28 14.42
C GLU A 101 16.30 5.00 13.19
N LEU A 102 15.67 4.87 12.02
CA LEU A 102 16.11 5.50 10.77
C LEU A 102 15.58 6.93 10.59
N GLY A 103 14.77 7.39 11.52
CA GLY A 103 14.11 8.69 11.47
C GLY A 103 12.85 8.68 10.61
N GLU A 104 12.19 9.82 10.57
CA GLU A 104 10.94 9.99 9.86
C GLU A 104 11.16 10.03 8.34
N PRO A 105 10.36 9.30 7.55
CA PRO A 105 10.42 9.38 6.10
C PRO A 105 9.93 10.76 5.63
N ALA A 106 10.48 11.26 4.53
CA ALA A 106 10.00 12.49 3.92
C ALA A 106 8.57 12.32 3.38
N ILE A 107 7.80 13.40 3.40
CA ILE A 107 6.53 13.49 2.67
C ILE A 107 6.84 13.31 1.18
N MET A 108 6.01 12.53 0.48
CA MET A 108 6.15 12.38 -0.98
C MET A 108 5.75 13.67 -1.68
N GLU A 109 6.62 14.13 -2.57
CA GLU A 109 6.36 15.32 -3.37
C GLU A 109 5.07 15.16 -4.18
N GLY A 110 4.19 16.15 -4.13
CA GLY A 110 2.90 16.16 -4.82
C GLY A 110 1.77 15.36 -4.14
N ALA A 111 2.04 14.56 -3.10
CA ALA A 111 1.01 13.74 -2.45
C ALA A 111 -0.14 14.59 -1.88
N ALA A 112 0.20 15.67 -1.15
CA ALA A 112 -0.81 16.57 -0.61
C ALA A 112 -1.64 17.27 -1.71
N ASP A 113 -1.01 17.58 -2.85
CA ASP A 113 -1.70 18.25 -3.96
C ASP A 113 -2.70 17.29 -4.64
N VAL A 114 -2.34 16.02 -4.82
CA VAL A 114 -3.27 14.99 -5.31
C VAL A 114 -4.48 14.87 -4.39
N LEU A 115 -4.27 14.80 -3.07
CA LEU A 115 -5.37 14.71 -2.10
C LEU A 115 -6.27 15.96 -2.10
N LYS A 116 -5.68 17.15 -2.28
CA LYS A 116 -6.45 18.40 -2.43
C LYS A 116 -7.26 18.42 -3.72
N ILE A 117 -6.67 17.98 -4.83
CA ILE A 117 -7.34 17.91 -6.14
C ILE A 117 -8.52 16.94 -6.09
N THR A 118 -8.34 15.73 -5.56
CA THR A 118 -9.41 14.75 -5.42
C THR A 118 -10.55 15.29 -4.53
N LYS A 119 -10.20 15.91 -3.39
CA LYS A 119 -11.17 16.53 -2.49
C LYS A 119 -11.91 17.69 -3.14
N ALA A 120 -11.21 18.57 -3.86
CA ALA A 120 -11.83 19.68 -4.60
C ALA A 120 -12.76 19.21 -5.72
N ALA A 121 -12.47 18.03 -6.30
CA ALA A 121 -13.36 17.34 -7.26
C ALA A 121 -14.54 16.63 -6.60
N GLY A 122 -14.70 16.72 -5.28
CA GLY A 122 -15.79 16.11 -4.53
C GLY A 122 -15.58 14.64 -4.16
N LEU A 123 -14.38 14.09 -4.33
CA LEU A 123 -14.07 12.72 -3.94
C LEU A 123 -13.80 12.64 -2.42
N LYS A 124 -14.14 11.49 -1.82
CA LYS A 124 -13.69 11.10 -0.50
C LYS A 124 -12.31 10.45 -0.61
N ASN A 125 -11.33 10.92 0.15
CA ASN A 125 -10.03 10.26 0.25
C ASN A 125 -10.04 9.28 1.43
N VAL A 126 -9.79 8.00 1.18
CA VAL A 126 -9.74 6.94 2.19
C VAL A 126 -8.35 6.32 2.18
N LEU A 127 -7.69 6.33 3.34
CA LEU A 127 -6.39 5.67 3.51
C LEU A 127 -6.55 4.16 3.51
N VAL A 128 -5.71 3.45 2.73
CA VAL A 128 -5.67 1.98 2.69
C VAL A 128 -4.23 1.50 2.76
N THR A 129 -3.74 1.21 3.97
CA THR A 129 -2.35 0.79 4.22
C THR A 129 -2.26 -0.59 4.84
N GLY A 130 -1.23 -1.35 4.49
CA GLY A 130 -0.86 -2.59 5.19
C GLY A 130 -0.15 -2.36 6.53
N SER A 131 0.18 -1.12 6.87
CA SER A 131 0.87 -0.78 8.12
C SER A 131 -0.09 -0.78 9.32
N ASN A 132 0.44 -1.20 10.47
CA ASN A 132 -0.21 -1.15 11.78
C ASN A 132 0.60 -0.31 12.77
N GLN A 133 1.52 0.53 12.29
CA GLN A 133 2.39 1.30 13.18
C GLN A 133 1.68 2.59 13.61
N PRO A 134 1.38 2.77 14.93
CA PRO A 134 0.68 3.97 15.41
C PRO A 134 1.38 5.27 15.00
N SER A 135 2.73 5.30 15.07
CA SER A 135 3.51 6.50 14.74
C SER A 135 3.30 7.01 13.30
N ILE A 136 3.07 6.10 12.34
CA ILE A 136 2.80 6.55 10.97
C ILE A 136 1.36 7.03 10.81
N LEU A 137 0.43 6.41 11.52
CA LEU A 137 -0.99 6.81 11.49
C LEU A 137 -1.19 8.19 12.13
N ASP A 138 -0.61 8.42 13.31
CA ASP A 138 -0.63 9.73 14.00
C ASP A 138 -0.01 10.82 13.11
N ARG A 139 1.05 10.46 12.40
CA ARG A 139 1.72 11.39 11.51
C ARG A 139 0.88 11.73 10.28
N ILE A 140 0.15 10.76 9.71
CA ILE A 140 -0.78 11.02 8.59
C ILE A 140 -1.85 12.00 9.03
N ASP A 141 -2.39 11.84 10.23
CA ASP A 141 -3.40 12.75 10.77
C ASP A 141 -2.89 14.18 10.94
N HIS A 142 -1.59 14.35 11.25
CA HIS A 142 -0.94 15.66 11.35
C HIS A 142 -0.60 16.24 9.96
N ASP A 143 0.12 15.47 9.11
CA ASP A 143 0.69 15.99 7.86
C ASP A 143 -0.38 16.19 6.76
N TYR A 144 -1.48 15.46 6.84
CA TYR A 144 -2.58 15.49 5.89
C TYR A 144 -3.92 15.86 6.55
N ASP A 145 -3.86 16.71 7.58
CA ASP A 145 -5.05 17.15 8.33
C ASP A 145 -6.17 17.62 7.41
N GLY A 146 -7.36 17.09 7.67
CA GLY A 146 -8.56 17.39 6.91
C GLY A 146 -8.57 16.88 5.46
N LEU A 147 -7.56 16.15 4.98
CA LEU A 147 -7.50 15.64 3.59
C LEU A 147 -8.05 14.21 3.45
N PHE A 148 -8.12 13.44 4.53
CA PHE A 148 -8.70 12.10 4.56
C PHE A 148 -10.03 12.06 5.30
N GLU A 149 -10.87 11.09 4.94
CA GLU A 149 -12.03 10.71 5.75
C GLU A 149 -11.56 10.05 7.06
N ALA A 150 -12.42 10.09 8.09
CA ALA A 150 -12.12 9.45 9.37
C ALA A 150 -11.96 7.92 9.26
N ASP A 151 -12.69 7.30 8.34
CA ASP A 151 -12.59 5.87 8.07
C ASP A 151 -11.32 5.57 7.26
N ARG A 152 -10.50 4.66 7.79
CA ARG A 152 -9.27 4.17 7.15
C ARG A 152 -9.21 2.65 7.21
N VAL A 153 -8.41 2.05 6.34
CA VAL A 153 -8.08 0.62 6.38
C VAL A 153 -6.61 0.46 6.71
N THR A 154 -6.32 -0.30 7.74
CA THR A 154 -4.96 -0.62 8.19
C THR A 154 -4.72 -2.13 8.12
N GLY A 155 -3.50 -2.58 8.34
CA GLY A 155 -3.22 -4.01 8.43
C GLY A 155 -3.97 -4.74 9.56
N ALA A 156 -4.56 -4.02 10.54
CA ALA A 156 -5.42 -4.61 11.57
C ALA A 156 -6.84 -4.92 11.07
N ASP A 157 -7.28 -4.23 10.01
CA ASP A 157 -8.63 -4.38 9.45
C ASP A 157 -8.75 -5.56 8.48
N THR A 158 -7.62 -6.16 8.06
CA THR A 158 -7.58 -7.18 7.00
C THR A 158 -6.91 -8.47 7.47
N ARG A 159 -7.40 -9.60 6.96
CA ARG A 159 -6.76 -10.91 7.16
C ARG A 159 -5.68 -11.18 6.13
N ASN A 160 -5.92 -10.73 4.90
CA ASN A 160 -5.03 -10.92 3.77
C ASN A 160 -4.51 -9.57 3.29
N GLY A 161 -3.18 -9.42 3.22
CA GLY A 161 -2.55 -8.26 2.62
C GLY A 161 -2.57 -8.30 1.09
N LYS A 162 -2.18 -7.22 0.44
CA LYS A 162 -1.95 -7.13 -1.00
C LYS A 162 -1.00 -8.28 -1.44
N PRO A 163 -1.20 -8.97 -2.54
CA PRO A 163 -2.08 -8.65 -3.67
C PRO A 163 -3.55 -9.07 -3.51
N ASN A 164 -3.97 -9.60 -2.35
CA ASN A 164 -5.37 -9.87 -2.11
C ASN A 164 -6.16 -8.55 -2.18
N PRO A 165 -7.34 -8.51 -2.82
CA PRO A 165 -8.14 -7.30 -2.94
C PRO A 165 -8.78 -6.84 -1.62
N GLU A 166 -8.73 -7.65 -0.56
CA GLU A 166 -9.42 -7.40 0.71
C GLU A 166 -9.20 -5.97 1.26
N PRO A 167 -7.97 -5.39 1.28
CA PRO A 167 -7.77 -4.04 1.78
C PRO A 167 -8.61 -3.00 1.02
N TYR A 168 -8.63 -3.08 -0.30
CA TYR A 168 -9.39 -2.13 -1.13
C TYR A 168 -10.91 -2.40 -1.09
N LEU A 169 -11.33 -3.67 -1.04
CA LEU A 169 -12.75 -4.00 -0.81
C LEU A 169 -13.26 -3.47 0.53
N ARG A 170 -12.42 -3.50 1.58
CA ARG A 170 -12.72 -2.88 2.88
C ARG A 170 -12.84 -1.36 2.76
N GLY A 171 -11.93 -0.72 2.02
CA GLY A 171 -11.98 0.73 1.77
C GLY A 171 -13.26 1.12 1.04
N GLN A 172 -13.64 0.40 -0.02
CA GLN A 172 -14.91 0.58 -0.73
C GLN A 172 -16.11 0.45 0.22
N GLN A 173 -16.11 -0.61 1.05
CA GLN A 173 -17.19 -0.85 2.01
C GLN A 173 -17.31 0.29 3.03
N LYS A 174 -16.20 0.73 3.62
CA LYS A 174 -16.18 1.84 4.61
C LYS A 174 -16.64 3.15 3.97
N ALA A 175 -16.26 3.41 2.73
CA ALA A 175 -16.69 4.59 1.96
C ALA A 175 -18.16 4.53 1.49
N GLY A 176 -18.79 3.35 1.54
CA GLY A 176 -20.14 3.15 0.99
C GLY A 176 -20.20 3.23 -0.53
N ALA A 177 -19.11 2.87 -1.23
CA ALA A 177 -18.96 3.02 -2.67
C ALA A 177 -18.85 1.66 -3.40
N LYS A 178 -19.29 1.64 -4.66
CA LYS A 178 -19.09 0.49 -5.54
C LYS A 178 -17.68 0.49 -6.12
N PRO A 179 -17.14 -0.65 -6.57
CA PRO A 179 -15.85 -0.70 -7.23
C PRO A 179 -15.69 0.31 -8.38
N SER A 180 -16.72 0.47 -9.21
CA SER A 180 -16.74 1.41 -10.34
C SER A 180 -16.77 2.89 -9.95
N GLU A 181 -16.99 3.19 -8.67
CA GLU A 181 -17.00 4.54 -8.11
C GLU A 181 -15.68 4.88 -7.41
N CYS A 182 -14.70 3.96 -7.45
CA CYS A 182 -13.43 4.11 -6.75
C CYS A 182 -12.23 4.15 -7.71
N ILE A 183 -11.28 5.04 -7.40
CA ILE A 183 -9.92 4.93 -7.90
C ILE A 183 -9.01 4.43 -6.79
N VAL A 184 -7.99 3.65 -7.16
CA VAL A 184 -6.89 3.24 -6.28
C VAL A 184 -5.64 3.98 -6.73
N ILE A 185 -4.87 4.53 -5.79
CA ILE A 185 -3.59 5.17 -6.02
C ILE A 185 -2.51 4.37 -5.30
N GLU A 186 -1.58 3.79 -6.08
CA GLU A 186 -0.61 2.80 -5.65
C GLU A 186 0.73 2.94 -6.37
N ASN A 187 1.83 2.52 -5.72
CA ASN A 187 3.18 2.56 -6.29
C ASN A 187 3.84 1.18 -6.41
N ALA A 188 3.24 0.14 -5.87
CA ALA A 188 3.83 -1.20 -5.80
C ALA A 188 3.05 -2.23 -6.63
N PRO A 189 3.72 -3.22 -7.27
CA PRO A 189 3.06 -4.21 -8.09
C PRO A 189 1.94 -4.98 -7.37
N LEU A 190 2.19 -5.42 -6.13
CA LEU A 190 1.19 -6.16 -5.34
C LEU A 190 -0.02 -5.29 -4.99
N GLY A 191 0.21 -3.99 -4.78
CA GLY A 191 -0.87 -3.04 -4.53
C GLY A 191 -1.68 -2.75 -5.78
N VAL A 192 -1.04 -2.59 -6.93
CA VAL A 192 -1.72 -2.44 -8.23
C VAL A 192 -2.57 -3.68 -8.54
N GLN A 193 -2.02 -4.90 -8.31
CA GLN A 193 -2.79 -6.16 -8.45
C GLN A 193 -4.02 -6.18 -7.53
N ALA A 194 -3.86 -5.78 -6.27
CA ALA A 194 -4.97 -5.73 -5.32
C ALA A 194 -6.05 -4.72 -5.73
N GLY A 195 -5.63 -3.53 -6.19
CA GLY A 195 -6.53 -2.50 -6.69
C GLY A 195 -7.31 -2.98 -7.91
N HIS A 196 -6.63 -3.55 -8.90
CA HIS A 196 -7.25 -4.14 -10.08
C HIS A 196 -8.22 -5.27 -9.71
N ALA A 197 -7.80 -6.21 -8.85
CA ALA A 197 -8.64 -7.31 -8.39
C ALA A 197 -9.86 -6.86 -7.56
N SER A 198 -9.82 -5.67 -6.96
CA SER A 198 -10.96 -5.06 -6.26
C SER A 198 -12.03 -4.51 -7.20
N GLY A 199 -11.75 -4.46 -8.51
CA GLY A 199 -12.62 -3.89 -9.53
C GLY A 199 -12.57 -2.36 -9.62
N SER A 200 -11.67 -1.70 -8.88
CA SER A 200 -11.46 -0.24 -8.96
C SER A 200 -10.62 0.16 -10.17
N PHE A 201 -10.80 1.39 -10.66
CA PHE A 201 -9.83 2.00 -11.57
C PHE A 201 -8.51 2.25 -10.82
N THR A 202 -7.43 1.61 -11.24
CA THR A 202 -6.17 1.65 -10.50
C THR A 202 -5.11 2.47 -11.23
N ILE A 203 -4.51 3.42 -10.51
CA ILE A 203 -3.45 4.31 -10.96
C ILE A 203 -2.16 3.89 -10.27
N GLY A 204 -1.18 3.43 -11.06
CA GLY A 204 0.17 3.17 -10.59
C GLY A 204 1.02 4.45 -10.67
N VAL A 205 1.60 4.89 -9.54
CA VAL A 205 2.53 6.03 -9.50
C VAL A 205 3.98 5.54 -9.43
N THR A 206 4.86 6.16 -10.21
CA THR A 206 6.27 5.76 -10.35
C THR A 206 7.18 6.51 -9.39
N THR A 207 6.83 6.53 -8.12
CA THR A 207 7.52 7.26 -7.04
C THR A 207 8.71 6.50 -6.43
N GLY A 208 8.84 5.21 -6.73
CA GLY A 208 9.87 4.31 -6.19
C GLY A 208 10.85 3.78 -7.26
N PRO A 209 11.71 2.84 -6.87
CA PRO A 209 12.68 2.23 -7.78
C PRO A 209 12.07 1.16 -8.71
N ILE A 210 10.78 0.84 -8.54
CA ILE A 210 10.08 -0.17 -9.33
C ILE A 210 9.89 0.37 -10.75
N PRO A 211 10.36 -0.35 -11.79
CA PRO A 211 10.16 0.08 -13.16
C PRO A 211 8.68 0.16 -13.54
N GLU A 212 8.29 1.19 -14.28
CA GLU A 212 6.93 1.40 -14.78
C GLU A 212 6.33 0.14 -15.43
N LYS A 213 7.13 -0.57 -16.23
CA LYS A 213 6.71 -1.83 -16.88
C LYS A 213 6.21 -2.91 -15.91
N ASP A 214 6.70 -2.91 -14.67
CA ASP A 214 6.32 -3.91 -13.66
C ASP A 214 4.99 -3.53 -12.99
N LEU A 215 4.65 -2.23 -12.94
CA LEU A 215 3.32 -1.77 -12.54
C LEU A 215 2.27 -2.08 -13.62
N TYR A 216 2.63 -2.00 -14.92
CA TYR A 216 1.71 -2.37 -16.01
C TYR A 216 1.40 -3.86 -16.10
N LYS A 217 2.26 -4.72 -15.57
CA LYS A 217 2.03 -6.18 -15.56
C LYS A 217 1.21 -6.64 -14.36
N ALA A 218 1.07 -5.78 -13.40
CA ALA A 218 0.30 -6.02 -12.19
C ALA A 218 -1.19 -5.79 -12.45
#